data_272c1c4106c2c051ae1dc4c78263b1c2
#
_entry.id   272c1c4106c2c051ae1dc4c78263b1c2
#
_cell.length_a   1.000
_cell.length_b   1.000
_cell.length_c   1.000
_cell.angle_alpha   90.00
_cell.angle_beta   90.00
_cell.angle_gamma   90.00
#
_symmetry.space_group_name_H-M   'P 1'
#
loop_
_entity.id
_entity.type
_entity.pdbx_description
1 polymer ?
#
loop_
_entity_poly.entity_id
_entity_poly.type
_entity_poly.pdbx_seq_one_letter_code
_entity_poly.pdbx_strand_id
1 'polypeptide(L)'
;MTVKQIQCLLTYLGYSPGTIDGIEGRNTQEAIRAFQADYGLTVDGIPGAATQKMLVGAIAGTAVKVEKPESSNAPKTGTFWDDIRYFTREEFRCQCGGKYCNGFPAEPAEETVRMADEIRRRAGVPLNVNSGVRCKRHNAEVGGVSNSLHTTGQAVDLSGAISPEKLYAIAQEVQAEKIPGRGGLGLYGWGIHEDNGKYSRWNG
;
A
#
# COMPACT_ATOMS: atom_id res chain seq x y z
N MET A 1 3.14 24.53 -8.11
CA MET A 1 3.07 24.40 -6.64
C MET A 1 4.42 24.03 -6.09
N THR A 2 4.73 24.42 -4.83
CA THR A 2 5.90 23.92 -4.13
C THR A 2 5.65 22.50 -3.60
N VAL A 3 6.73 21.73 -3.31
CA VAL A 3 6.61 20.38 -2.73
C VAL A 3 5.81 20.43 -1.42
N LYS A 4 6.06 21.43 -0.57
CA LYS A 4 5.34 21.61 0.69
C LYS A 4 3.84 21.81 0.49
N GLN A 5 3.43 22.56 -0.54
CA GLN A 5 2.01 22.72 -0.89
C GLN A 5 1.41 21.39 -1.34
N ILE A 6 2.13 20.62 -2.14
CA ILE A 6 1.68 19.31 -2.61
C ILE A 6 1.52 18.34 -1.43
N GLN A 7 2.50 18.30 -0.50
CA GLN A 7 2.40 17.51 0.72
C GLN A 7 1.16 17.90 1.55
N CYS A 8 0.91 19.20 1.74
CA CYS A 8 -0.30 19.68 2.43
C CYS A 8 -1.59 19.21 1.76
N LEU A 9 -1.68 19.36 0.43
CA LEU A 9 -2.87 18.98 -0.32
C LEU A 9 -3.09 17.46 -0.30
N LEU A 10 -2.04 16.67 -0.46
CA LEU A 10 -2.10 15.21 -0.34
C LEU A 10 -2.58 14.79 1.04
N THR A 11 -2.03 15.38 2.11
CA THR A 11 -2.47 15.10 3.49
C THR A 11 -3.94 15.45 3.68
N TYR A 12 -4.38 16.61 3.21
CA TYR A 12 -5.79 17.02 3.29
C TYR A 12 -6.72 16.04 2.57
N LEU A 13 -6.29 15.51 1.41
CA LEU A 13 -7.04 14.52 0.62
C LEU A 13 -6.92 13.08 1.16
N GLY A 14 -6.21 12.88 2.28
CA GLY A 14 -6.10 11.59 2.94
C GLY A 14 -4.95 10.70 2.45
N TYR A 15 -4.01 11.26 1.69
CA TYR A 15 -2.76 10.56 1.32
C TYR A 15 -1.67 10.86 2.35
N SER A 16 -0.69 9.95 2.48
CA SER A 16 0.38 10.02 3.51
C SER A 16 1.74 10.39 2.90
N PRO A 17 2.00 11.68 2.60
CA PRO A 17 3.28 12.10 2.01
C PRO A 17 4.44 12.13 3.02
N GLY A 18 4.22 11.73 4.27
CA GLY A 18 5.18 11.89 5.35
C GLY A 18 5.12 13.30 5.97
N THR A 19 6.25 13.74 6.53
CA THR A 19 6.38 15.08 7.13
C THR A 19 6.21 16.17 6.07
N ILE A 20 5.47 17.23 6.39
CA ILE A 20 5.29 18.39 5.51
C ILE A 20 6.51 19.31 5.63
N ASP A 21 7.63 18.92 5.07
CA ASP A 21 8.94 19.57 5.16
C ASP A 21 9.35 20.31 3.88
N GLY A 22 8.67 20.04 2.78
CA GLY A 22 9.01 20.59 1.46
C GLY A 22 10.08 19.78 0.72
N ILE A 23 10.43 18.60 1.21
CA ILE A 23 11.40 17.70 0.59
C ILE A 23 10.61 16.60 -0.17
N GLU A 24 10.90 16.41 -1.44
CA GLU A 24 10.32 15.33 -2.24
C GLU A 24 11.05 14.01 -1.93
N GLY A 25 10.75 13.46 -0.75
CA GLY A 25 11.25 12.16 -0.35
C GLY A 25 10.37 11.01 -0.88
N ARG A 26 10.77 9.78 -0.55
CA ARG A 26 10.08 8.56 -0.98
C ARG A 26 8.59 8.56 -0.62
N ASN A 27 8.24 8.90 0.61
CA ASN A 27 6.84 8.92 1.07
C ASN A 27 6.00 9.93 0.27
N THR A 28 6.58 11.09 -0.08
CA THR A 28 5.92 12.08 -0.91
C THR A 28 5.65 11.55 -2.32
N GLN A 29 6.63 10.88 -2.93
CA GLN A 29 6.46 10.27 -4.26
C GLN A 29 5.43 9.13 -4.25
N GLU A 30 5.40 8.31 -3.21
CA GLU A 30 4.41 7.25 -3.03
C GLU A 30 3.00 7.81 -2.87
N ALA A 31 2.84 8.87 -2.08
CA ALA A 31 1.56 9.57 -1.94
C ALA A 31 1.09 10.20 -3.27
N ILE A 32 2.02 10.75 -4.06
CA ILE A 32 1.71 11.26 -5.41
C ILE A 32 1.24 10.13 -6.32
N ARG A 33 1.94 8.97 -6.34
CA ARG A 33 1.53 7.82 -7.14
C ARG A 33 0.15 7.30 -6.74
N ALA A 34 -0.12 7.19 -5.45
CA ALA A 34 -1.43 6.79 -4.95
C ALA A 34 -2.54 7.75 -5.41
N PHE A 35 -2.30 9.07 -5.30
CA PHE A 35 -3.21 10.08 -5.81
C PHE A 35 -3.41 9.96 -7.32
N GLN A 36 -2.33 9.83 -8.09
CA GLN A 36 -2.39 9.67 -9.55
C GLN A 36 -3.24 8.46 -9.95
N ALA A 37 -3.05 7.33 -9.27
CA ALA A 37 -3.83 6.12 -9.50
C ALA A 37 -5.32 6.33 -9.20
N ASP A 38 -5.65 6.98 -8.09
CA ASP A 38 -7.04 7.22 -7.66
C ASP A 38 -7.79 8.19 -8.60
N TYR A 39 -7.06 9.04 -9.31
CA TYR A 39 -7.65 10.02 -10.24
C TYR A 39 -7.36 9.72 -11.73
N GLY A 40 -6.92 8.49 -12.05
CA GLY A 40 -6.73 8.05 -13.43
C GLY A 40 -5.63 8.80 -14.21
N LEU A 41 -4.62 9.31 -13.50
CA LEU A 41 -3.46 9.96 -14.09
C LEU A 41 -2.36 8.96 -14.39
N THR A 42 -1.36 9.36 -15.18
CA THR A 42 -0.12 8.59 -15.32
C THR A 42 0.56 8.46 -13.96
N VAL A 43 0.81 7.21 -13.51
CA VAL A 43 1.34 6.89 -12.18
C VAL A 43 2.88 6.91 -12.25
N ASP A 44 3.46 8.10 -12.35
CA ASP A 44 4.92 8.30 -12.44
C ASP A 44 5.56 8.80 -11.14
N GLY A 45 4.74 9.27 -10.18
CA GLY A 45 5.20 9.87 -8.93
C GLY A 45 5.71 11.29 -9.09
N ILE A 46 5.52 11.90 -10.27
CA ILE A 46 5.96 13.27 -10.57
C ILE A 46 4.73 14.20 -10.50
N PRO A 47 4.73 15.22 -9.63
CA PRO A 47 3.61 16.14 -9.52
C PRO A 47 3.62 17.18 -10.64
N GLY A 48 3.50 16.72 -11.88
CA GLY A 48 3.42 17.54 -13.08
C GLY A 48 2.16 18.40 -13.14
N ALA A 49 2.00 19.16 -14.21
CA ALA A 49 0.87 20.11 -14.39
C ALA A 49 -0.51 19.41 -14.27
N ALA A 50 -0.64 18.20 -14.83
CA ALA A 50 -1.87 17.40 -14.75
C ALA A 50 -2.19 17.00 -13.31
N THR A 51 -1.20 16.51 -12.57
CA THR A 51 -1.34 16.10 -11.16
C THR A 51 -1.70 17.32 -10.29
N GLN A 52 -1.02 18.46 -10.47
CA GLN A 52 -1.31 19.67 -9.71
C GLN A 52 -2.72 20.22 -10.00
N LYS A 53 -3.16 20.19 -11.26
CA LYS A 53 -4.52 20.58 -11.62
C LYS A 53 -5.56 19.67 -10.97
N MET A 54 -5.29 18.37 -10.97
CA MET A 54 -6.18 17.37 -10.36
C MET A 54 -6.24 17.51 -8.83
N LEU A 55 -5.11 17.80 -8.15
CA LEU A 55 -5.07 18.10 -6.71
C LEU A 55 -6.00 19.28 -6.35
N VAL A 56 -5.93 20.36 -7.12
CA VAL A 56 -6.83 21.53 -6.91
C VAL A 56 -8.28 21.15 -7.15
N GLY A 57 -8.56 20.42 -8.23
CA GLY A 57 -9.91 19.94 -8.55
C GLY A 57 -10.49 19.02 -7.47
N ALA A 58 -9.67 18.15 -6.89
CA ALA A 58 -10.07 17.24 -5.83
C ALA A 58 -10.48 17.99 -4.55
N ILE A 59 -9.73 19.04 -4.18
CA ILE A 59 -10.07 19.90 -3.04
C ILE A 59 -11.32 20.73 -3.31
N ALA A 60 -11.48 21.22 -4.53
CA ALA A 60 -12.66 21.99 -4.95
C ALA A 60 -13.91 21.11 -5.14
N GLY A 61 -13.81 19.78 -4.98
CA GLY A 61 -14.91 18.84 -5.23
C GLY A 61 -15.31 18.73 -6.70
N THR A 62 -14.48 19.22 -7.62
CA THR A 62 -14.73 19.19 -9.07
C THR A 62 -14.02 18.03 -9.77
N ALA A 63 -13.02 17.43 -9.13
CA ALA A 63 -12.38 16.21 -9.61
C ALA A 63 -13.03 15.01 -8.92
N VAL A 64 -13.50 14.08 -9.72
CA VAL A 64 -14.06 12.82 -9.25
C VAL A 64 -12.92 11.81 -9.20
N LYS A 65 -12.76 11.10 -8.07
CA LYS A 65 -11.93 9.89 -8.06
C LYS A 65 -12.46 8.98 -9.15
N VAL A 66 -11.58 8.49 -9.98
CA VAL A 66 -11.93 7.37 -10.84
C VAL A 66 -12.23 6.24 -9.86
N GLU A 67 -13.51 5.86 -9.75
CA GLU A 67 -13.80 4.57 -9.13
C GLU A 67 -12.89 3.60 -9.88
N LYS A 68 -11.92 3.02 -9.17
CA LYS A 68 -11.11 1.94 -9.74
C LYS A 68 -12.16 0.96 -10.27
N PRO A 69 -12.23 0.70 -11.57
CA PRO A 69 -13.31 -0.12 -12.10
C PRO A 69 -13.33 -1.34 -11.20
N GLU A 70 -14.48 -1.59 -10.58
CA GLU A 70 -14.74 -2.93 -10.04
C GLU A 70 -14.23 -3.84 -11.14
N SER A 71 -13.33 -4.75 -10.83
CA SER A 71 -12.53 -5.59 -11.74
C SER A 71 -13.40 -6.35 -12.76
N SER A 72 -14.18 -5.62 -13.58
CA SER A 72 -15.26 -6.20 -14.35
C SER A 72 -15.05 -6.22 -15.86
N ASN A 73 -13.95 -5.68 -16.41
CA ASN A 73 -13.72 -5.71 -17.86
C ASN A 73 -12.27 -5.96 -18.32
N ALA A 74 -11.31 -6.23 -17.45
CA ALA A 74 -10.08 -6.87 -17.88
C ALA A 74 -10.41 -8.36 -18.19
N PRO A 75 -9.85 -8.96 -19.25
CA PRO A 75 -10.05 -10.39 -19.48
C PRO A 75 -9.61 -11.13 -18.21
N LYS A 76 -10.55 -11.87 -17.60
CA LYS A 76 -10.27 -12.66 -16.40
C LYS A 76 -9.10 -13.58 -16.71
N THR A 77 -8.05 -13.44 -15.92
CA THR A 77 -6.82 -14.23 -16.08
C THR A 77 -6.97 -15.64 -15.50
N GLY A 78 -8.09 -15.93 -14.82
CA GLY A 78 -8.35 -17.19 -14.13
C GLY A 78 -7.54 -17.31 -12.83
N THR A 79 -6.99 -16.22 -12.34
CA THR A 79 -6.24 -16.17 -11.08
C THR A 79 -7.05 -15.48 -9.98
N PHE A 80 -6.67 -15.66 -8.71
CA PHE A 80 -7.33 -15.01 -7.59
C PHE A 80 -7.29 -13.47 -7.67
N TRP A 81 -6.38 -12.89 -8.45
CA TRP A 81 -6.31 -11.45 -8.67
C TRP A 81 -7.57 -10.87 -9.31
N ASP A 82 -8.33 -11.68 -10.04
CA ASP A 82 -9.61 -11.26 -10.64
C ASP A 82 -10.69 -10.93 -9.60
N ASP A 83 -10.52 -11.39 -8.35
CA ASP A 83 -11.43 -11.15 -7.23
C ASP A 83 -10.93 -10.04 -6.27
N ILE A 84 -9.72 -9.52 -6.48
CA ILE A 84 -9.13 -8.46 -5.64
C ILE A 84 -9.65 -7.11 -6.09
N ARG A 85 -10.31 -6.38 -5.17
CA ARG A 85 -11.03 -5.13 -5.49
C ARG A 85 -10.14 -3.90 -5.46
N TYR A 86 -9.20 -3.85 -4.51
CA TYR A 86 -8.52 -2.60 -4.14
C TYR A 86 -7.04 -2.58 -4.46
N PHE A 87 -6.45 -3.71 -4.75
CA PHE A 87 -5.02 -3.83 -5.03
C PHE A 87 -4.76 -4.49 -6.37
N THR A 88 -3.59 -4.20 -6.93
CA THR A 88 -3.04 -4.86 -8.09
C THR A 88 -1.80 -5.66 -7.70
N ARG A 89 -1.43 -6.67 -8.50
CA ARG A 89 -0.21 -7.45 -8.27
C ARG A 89 1.03 -6.56 -8.21
N GLU A 90 1.11 -5.54 -9.05
CA GLU A 90 2.26 -4.63 -9.14
C GLU A 90 2.52 -3.84 -7.83
N GLU A 91 1.49 -3.57 -7.03
CA GLU A 91 1.66 -2.89 -5.74
C GLU A 91 2.45 -3.74 -4.73
N PHE A 92 2.43 -5.07 -4.89
CA PHE A 92 3.16 -6.01 -4.02
C PHE A 92 4.58 -6.32 -4.49
N ARG A 93 5.05 -5.71 -5.56
CA ARG A 93 6.39 -5.98 -6.11
C ARG A 93 7.52 -5.61 -5.15
N CYS A 94 8.64 -6.31 -5.27
CA CYS A 94 9.87 -5.98 -4.55
C CYS A 94 10.38 -4.58 -4.94
N GLN A 95 10.62 -3.74 -3.94
CA GLN A 95 11.02 -2.35 -4.13
C GLN A 95 12.53 -2.16 -4.28
N CYS A 96 13.29 -3.18 -4.67
CA CYS A 96 14.71 -3.04 -4.96
C CYS A 96 15.02 -2.25 -6.27
N GLY A 97 13.99 -1.78 -6.98
CA GLY A 97 14.14 -0.99 -8.20
C GLY A 97 14.83 -1.74 -9.35
N GLY A 98 14.77 -3.06 -9.38
CA GLY A 98 15.47 -3.89 -10.37
C GLY A 98 16.94 -4.20 -10.01
N LYS A 99 17.44 -3.66 -8.88
CA LYS A 99 18.84 -3.84 -8.46
C LYS A 99 19.22 -5.30 -8.20
N TYR A 100 18.27 -6.11 -7.71
CA TYR A 100 18.52 -7.48 -7.26
C TYR A 100 17.56 -8.53 -7.82
N CYS A 101 16.41 -8.13 -8.34
CA CYS A 101 15.40 -9.02 -8.91
C CYS A 101 14.51 -8.27 -9.90
N ASN A 102 13.70 -9.02 -10.64
CA ASN A 102 12.74 -8.47 -11.61
C ASN A 102 11.43 -7.91 -10.98
N GLY A 103 11.34 -7.84 -9.65
CA GLY A 103 10.18 -7.35 -8.91
C GLY A 103 9.40 -8.43 -8.19
N PHE A 104 9.39 -9.67 -8.67
CA PHE A 104 8.65 -10.78 -8.06
C PHE A 104 9.56 -11.99 -7.81
N PRO A 105 10.42 -11.93 -6.76
CA PRO A 105 11.25 -13.08 -6.35
C PRO A 105 10.41 -14.23 -5.76
N ALA A 106 9.20 -13.93 -5.34
CA ALA A 106 8.12 -14.83 -4.97
C ALA A 106 6.79 -14.22 -5.42
N GLU A 107 5.76 -15.01 -5.63
CA GLU A 107 4.41 -14.49 -5.82
C GLU A 107 3.82 -14.05 -4.47
N PRO A 108 3.06 -12.94 -4.44
CA PRO A 108 2.26 -12.59 -3.27
C PRO A 108 1.26 -13.72 -2.97
N ALA A 109 1.27 -14.21 -1.74
CA ALA A 109 0.36 -15.28 -1.34
C ALA A 109 -1.10 -14.79 -1.38
N GLU A 110 -1.97 -15.59 -1.99
CA GLU A 110 -3.40 -15.27 -2.12
C GLU A 110 -4.03 -14.85 -0.79
N GLU A 111 -3.75 -15.61 0.27
CA GLU A 111 -4.29 -15.35 1.60
C GLU A 111 -3.87 -13.96 2.14
N THR A 112 -2.58 -13.60 1.99
CA THR A 112 -2.06 -12.27 2.39
C THR A 112 -2.73 -11.15 1.58
N VAL A 113 -2.87 -11.33 0.27
CA VAL A 113 -3.51 -10.33 -0.59
C VAL A 113 -4.99 -10.16 -0.26
N ARG A 114 -5.71 -11.27 -0.04
CA ARG A 114 -7.14 -11.23 0.35
C ARG A 114 -7.34 -10.59 1.72
N MET A 115 -6.42 -10.80 2.68
CA MET A 115 -6.46 -10.10 3.97
C MET A 115 -6.23 -8.59 3.79
N ALA A 116 -5.22 -8.19 3.05
CA ALA A 116 -4.97 -6.78 2.74
C ALA A 116 -6.18 -6.10 2.07
N ASP A 117 -6.83 -6.78 1.11
CA ASP A 117 -8.03 -6.30 0.41
C ASP A 117 -9.21 -6.10 1.38
N GLU A 118 -9.43 -7.03 2.30
CA GLU A 118 -10.47 -6.96 3.32
C GLU A 118 -10.17 -5.88 4.38
N ILE A 119 -8.89 -5.75 4.80
CA ILE A 119 -8.44 -4.68 5.70
C ILE A 119 -8.74 -3.31 5.07
N ARG A 120 -8.39 -3.11 3.80
CA ARG A 120 -8.69 -1.86 3.08
C ARG A 120 -10.18 -1.60 2.96
N ARG A 121 -10.97 -2.64 2.69
CA ARG A 121 -12.44 -2.53 2.62
C ARG A 121 -13.02 -2.03 3.95
N ARG A 122 -12.56 -2.58 5.09
CA ARG A 122 -13.03 -2.17 6.43
C ARG A 122 -12.49 -0.82 6.86
N ALA A 123 -11.27 -0.48 6.46
CA ALA A 123 -10.68 0.83 6.73
C ALA A 123 -11.45 1.97 6.05
N GLY A 124 -12.12 1.70 4.92
CA GLY A 124 -12.91 2.68 4.19
C GLY A 124 -12.09 3.81 3.56
N VAL A 125 -10.76 3.67 3.57
CA VAL A 125 -9.81 4.64 3.01
C VAL A 125 -8.77 3.94 2.14
N PRO A 126 -8.14 4.62 1.18
CA PRO A 126 -7.04 4.07 0.43
C PRO A 126 -5.89 3.64 1.35
N LEU A 127 -5.36 2.42 1.11
CA LEU A 127 -4.16 1.94 1.78
C LEU A 127 -3.04 1.77 0.75
N ASN A 128 -1.82 2.05 1.18
CA ASN A 128 -0.60 1.86 0.41
C ASN A 128 0.09 0.56 0.84
N VAL A 129 0.61 -0.19 -0.12
CA VAL A 129 1.53 -1.31 0.14
C VAL A 129 2.94 -0.73 0.27
N ASN A 130 3.38 -0.49 1.50
CA ASN A 130 4.73 0.02 1.78
C ASN A 130 5.80 -1.02 1.48
N SER A 131 5.46 -2.31 1.62
CA SER A 131 6.30 -3.42 1.23
C SER A 131 5.45 -4.66 1.02
N GLY A 132 5.54 -5.25 -0.15
CA GLY A 132 5.00 -6.57 -0.46
C GLY A 132 6.10 -7.62 -0.42
N VAL A 133 6.35 -8.32 -1.54
CA VAL A 133 7.45 -9.29 -1.62
C VAL A 133 8.81 -8.60 -1.56
N ARG A 134 9.80 -9.29 -0.98
CA ARG A 134 11.20 -8.82 -0.94
C ARG A 134 12.14 -9.90 -1.43
N CYS A 135 13.07 -9.57 -2.30
CA CYS A 135 14.19 -10.49 -2.54
C CYS A 135 15.13 -10.51 -1.32
N LYS A 136 15.81 -11.61 -1.10
CA LYS A 136 16.70 -11.81 0.08
C LYS A 136 17.71 -10.68 0.26
N ARG A 137 18.30 -10.18 -0.86
CA ARG A 137 19.27 -9.07 -0.81
C ARG A 137 18.63 -7.76 -0.38
N HIS A 138 17.46 -7.41 -0.93
CA HIS A 138 16.73 -6.22 -0.51
C HIS A 138 16.27 -6.33 0.94
N ASN A 139 15.80 -7.51 1.35
CA ASN A 139 15.41 -7.75 2.74
C ASN A 139 16.57 -7.50 3.72
N ALA A 140 17.78 -7.98 3.40
CA ALA A 140 18.97 -7.71 4.21
C ALA A 140 19.36 -6.22 4.20
N GLU A 141 19.26 -5.55 3.04
CA GLU A 141 19.57 -4.11 2.90
C GLU A 141 18.66 -3.21 3.76
N VAL A 142 17.38 -3.59 3.91
CA VAL A 142 16.41 -2.86 4.76
C VAL A 142 16.36 -3.36 6.21
N GLY A 143 17.31 -4.22 6.63
CA GLY A 143 17.40 -4.72 8.01
C GLY A 143 16.36 -5.79 8.37
N GLY A 144 15.73 -6.42 7.39
CA GLY A 144 14.75 -7.48 7.63
C GLY A 144 15.42 -8.77 8.13
N VAL A 145 14.71 -9.52 9.00
CA VAL A 145 15.18 -10.82 9.51
C VAL A 145 15.36 -11.83 8.37
N SER A 146 16.29 -12.76 8.50
CA SER A 146 16.65 -13.71 7.43
C SER A 146 15.50 -14.63 6.99
N ASN A 147 14.57 -14.92 7.89
CA ASN A 147 13.37 -15.73 7.65
C ASN A 147 12.10 -14.88 7.48
N SER A 148 12.25 -13.62 7.05
CA SER A 148 11.14 -12.71 6.83
C SER A 148 10.12 -13.28 5.82
N LEU A 149 8.84 -13.26 6.19
CA LEU A 149 7.73 -13.73 5.35
C LEU A 149 7.51 -12.86 4.10
N HIS A 150 8.03 -11.64 4.05
CA HIS A 150 8.11 -10.88 2.81
C HIS A 150 8.93 -11.60 1.72
N THR A 151 9.92 -12.42 2.10
CA THR A 151 10.75 -13.14 1.11
C THR A 151 10.03 -14.31 0.45
N THR A 152 8.90 -14.71 1.00
CA THR A 152 8.04 -15.79 0.49
C THR A 152 6.67 -15.30 0.03
N GLY A 153 6.45 -13.97 0.01
CA GLY A 153 5.17 -13.37 -0.39
C GLY A 153 4.05 -13.48 0.65
N GLN A 154 4.38 -13.90 1.87
CA GLN A 154 3.41 -14.18 2.94
C GLN A 154 3.23 -13.02 3.92
N ALA A 155 3.78 -11.85 3.64
CA ALA A 155 3.65 -10.65 4.45
C ALA A 155 3.46 -9.40 3.60
N VAL A 156 2.80 -8.42 4.19
CA VAL A 156 2.61 -7.08 3.63
C VAL A 156 2.71 -6.01 4.71
N ASP A 157 3.31 -4.88 4.37
CA ASP A 157 3.35 -3.67 5.19
C ASP A 157 2.36 -2.65 4.61
N LEU A 158 1.40 -2.21 5.41
CA LEU A 158 0.30 -1.33 4.99
C LEU A 158 0.30 -0.01 5.77
N SER A 159 -0.01 1.07 5.07
CA SER A 159 -0.31 2.38 5.67
C SER A 159 -1.42 3.09 4.89
N GLY A 160 -1.94 4.20 5.43
CA GLY A 160 -2.98 4.97 4.75
C GLY A 160 -3.38 6.22 5.53
N ALA A 161 -4.46 6.88 5.09
CA ALA A 161 -5.05 8.04 5.76
C ALA A 161 -5.91 7.62 6.97
N ILE A 162 -5.37 6.75 7.81
CA ILE A 162 -5.97 6.21 9.03
C ILE A 162 -4.87 6.06 10.07
N SER A 163 -5.18 6.27 11.35
CA SER A 163 -4.14 6.08 12.37
C SER A 163 -3.68 4.63 12.42
N PRO A 164 -2.37 4.38 12.65
CA PRO A 164 -1.84 3.03 12.72
C PRO A 164 -2.58 2.12 13.71
N GLU A 165 -3.03 2.67 14.85
CA GLU A 165 -3.75 1.92 15.88
C GLU A 165 -5.13 1.47 15.38
N LYS A 166 -5.85 2.32 14.63
CA LYS A 166 -7.14 1.94 14.02
C LYS A 166 -6.93 0.89 12.94
N LEU A 167 -5.90 1.07 12.10
CA LEU A 167 -5.56 0.11 11.06
C LEU A 167 -5.18 -1.25 11.67
N TYR A 168 -4.41 -1.24 12.76
CA TYR A 168 -4.04 -2.43 13.53
C TYR A 168 -5.27 -3.15 14.09
N ALA A 169 -6.20 -2.43 14.70
CA ALA A 169 -7.44 -3.02 15.24
C ALA A 169 -8.26 -3.71 14.13
N ILE A 170 -8.42 -3.07 12.97
CA ILE A 170 -9.08 -3.66 11.81
C ILE A 170 -8.36 -4.92 11.33
N ALA A 171 -7.03 -4.87 11.20
CA ALA A 171 -6.24 -6.01 10.76
C ALA A 171 -6.34 -7.18 11.76
N GLN A 172 -6.38 -6.89 13.06
CA GLN A 172 -6.56 -7.90 14.11
C GLN A 172 -7.92 -8.61 13.99
N GLU A 173 -9.00 -7.86 13.73
CA GLU A 173 -10.33 -8.43 13.50
C GLU A 173 -10.34 -9.31 12.23
N VAL A 174 -9.75 -8.82 11.13
CA VAL A 174 -9.66 -9.57 9.88
C VAL A 174 -8.89 -10.88 10.09
N GLN A 175 -7.73 -10.84 10.76
CA GLN A 175 -6.96 -12.05 11.06
C GLN A 175 -7.73 -13.03 11.95
N ALA A 176 -8.40 -12.53 13.00
CA ALA A 176 -9.21 -13.37 13.88
C ALA A 176 -10.34 -14.11 13.13
N GLU A 177 -10.90 -13.47 12.12
CA GLU A 177 -11.97 -14.03 11.29
C GLU A 177 -11.43 -14.98 10.19
N LYS A 178 -10.40 -14.56 9.46
CA LYS A 178 -9.92 -15.27 8.26
C LYS A 178 -8.91 -16.35 8.56
N ILE A 179 -8.05 -16.16 9.57
CA ILE A 179 -6.95 -17.06 9.93
C ILE A 179 -6.87 -17.25 11.44
N PRO A 180 -7.94 -17.76 12.11
CA PRO A 180 -8.00 -17.84 13.56
C PRO A 180 -6.81 -18.60 14.15
N GLY A 181 -6.17 -18.01 15.16
CA GLY A 181 -5.05 -18.62 15.88
C GLY A 181 -3.70 -18.54 15.18
N ARG A 182 -3.58 -17.85 14.06
CA ARG A 182 -2.30 -17.60 13.37
C ARG A 182 -2.20 -16.16 12.84
N GLY A 183 -1.13 -15.85 12.14
CA GLY A 183 -0.83 -14.54 11.58
C GLY A 183 -0.02 -13.64 12.52
N GLY A 184 1.04 -13.06 12.01
CA GLY A 184 1.80 -12.00 12.65
C GLY A 184 1.15 -10.66 12.41
N LEU A 185 1.19 -9.76 13.40
CA LEU A 185 0.72 -8.39 13.26
C LEU A 185 1.59 -7.45 14.10
N GLY A 186 2.27 -6.53 13.42
CA GLY A 186 3.13 -5.52 14.01
C GLY A 186 2.50 -4.14 13.90
N LEU A 187 2.54 -3.36 15.00
CA LEU A 187 2.14 -1.96 15.02
C LEU A 187 3.39 -1.07 14.95
N TYR A 188 3.39 -0.12 14.03
CA TYR A 188 4.47 0.87 13.84
C TYR A 188 3.88 2.29 13.77
N GLY A 189 4.68 3.28 14.08
CA GLY A 189 4.24 4.68 14.00
C GLY A 189 3.84 5.15 12.60
N TRP A 190 4.16 4.39 11.55
CA TRP A 190 3.81 4.69 10.16
C TRP A 190 2.68 3.80 9.60
N GLY A 191 2.30 2.71 10.28
CA GLY A 191 1.32 1.75 9.78
C GLY A 191 1.45 0.39 10.44
N ILE A 192 1.18 -0.68 9.72
CA ILE A 192 1.19 -2.05 10.21
C ILE A 192 2.01 -2.99 9.33
N HIS A 193 2.57 -4.02 9.95
CA HIS A 193 2.97 -5.26 9.30
C HIS A 193 1.88 -6.31 9.49
N GLU A 194 1.55 -7.04 8.46
CA GLU A 194 0.59 -8.14 8.48
C GLU A 194 1.18 -9.34 7.75
N ASP A 195 1.06 -10.55 8.35
CA ASP A 195 1.47 -11.80 7.73
C ASP A 195 0.53 -12.97 8.08
N ASN A 196 0.58 -14.05 7.30
CA ASN A 196 -0.21 -15.26 7.50
C ASN A 196 0.56 -16.39 8.20
N GLY A 197 1.67 -16.09 8.85
CA GLY A 197 2.52 -17.05 9.55
C GLY A 197 1.99 -17.49 10.91
N LYS A 198 2.90 -17.72 11.85
CA LYS A 198 2.55 -18.04 13.22
C LYS A 198 1.97 -16.84 13.95
N TYR A 199 1.05 -17.10 14.89
CA TYR A 199 0.50 -16.03 15.71
C TYR A 199 1.61 -15.29 16.46
N SER A 200 1.69 -13.98 16.23
CA SER A 200 2.60 -13.08 16.94
C SER A 200 2.06 -11.65 16.93
N ARG A 201 2.36 -10.89 17.98
CA ARG A 201 1.99 -9.48 18.13
C ARG A 201 3.17 -8.71 18.67
N TRP A 202 3.48 -7.55 18.07
CA TRP A 202 4.57 -6.70 18.53
C TRP A 202 4.34 -5.21 18.18
N ASN A 203 5.09 -4.37 18.86
CA ASN A 203 5.20 -2.94 18.54
C ASN A 203 6.64 -2.67 18.10
N GLY A 204 6.81 -1.90 17.02
CA GLY A 204 8.09 -1.49 16.45
C GLY A 204 8.33 0.01 16.55
#